data_7bc9eb9b91e5e9155046eda07ca36d4e
#
_entry.id   7bc9eb9b91e5e9155046eda07ca36d4e
#
_cell.length_a   1.000
_cell.length_b   1.000
_cell.length_c   1.000
_cell.angle_alpha   90.00
_cell.angle_beta   90.00
_cell.angle_gamma   90.00
#
_symmetry.space_group_name_H-M   'P 1'
#
loop_
_entity.id
_entity.type
_entity.pdbx_description
1 polymer ?
#
loop_
_entity_poly.entity_id
_entity_poly.type
_entity_poly.pdbx_seq_one_letter_code
_entity_poly.pdbx_strand_id
1 'polypeptide(L)'
;MDVSHIGDLSREMVSGWQRRQTRAMFDLFDFDAILLSAGGNDLKNVFASLFNEMADQRRRPATAPMAPELAALARGAMDNAPFERVMEDIRAFIALRDGADRERTRRAPLFLHGYDYLQPRDAPARLFAGSRLGSGPWIYPALHDAGLSGTEMRETARRVIDQLNEHLRRLIASLPADANVWLLDQRGLLTLAEPDSTGASGDWMDEIHPTPTGFAKLAQQRWNPWLAQTLGLL
;
A
#
# COMPACT_ATOMS: atom_id res chain seq x y z
N MET A 1 7.34 -20.32 0.11
CA MET A 1 7.13 -20.17 -1.35
C MET A 1 6.77 -18.72 -1.61
N ASP A 2 7.38 -18.10 -2.60
CA ASP A 2 7.13 -16.71 -2.99
C ASP A 2 6.52 -16.69 -4.40
N VAL A 3 5.38 -16.05 -4.54
CA VAL A 3 4.65 -15.85 -5.82
C VAL A 3 4.39 -14.37 -6.10
N SER A 4 5.10 -13.49 -5.38
CA SER A 4 5.00 -12.06 -5.55
C SER A 4 5.61 -11.59 -6.88
N HIS A 5 5.05 -10.53 -7.45
CA HIS A 5 5.59 -9.85 -8.61
C HIS A 5 5.79 -8.36 -8.30
N ILE A 6 6.83 -7.79 -8.85
CA ILE A 6 7.13 -6.38 -8.64
C ILE A 6 6.14 -5.52 -9.43
N GLY A 7 5.46 -4.61 -8.73
CA GLY A 7 4.60 -3.62 -9.36
C GLY A 7 3.15 -4.04 -9.58
N ASP A 8 2.75 -5.22 -9.11
CA ASP A 8 1.38 -5.71 -9.26
C ASP A 8 0.36 -4.80 -8.57
N LEU A 9 -0.78 -4.63 -9.22
CA LEU A 9 -1.99 -4.09 -8.61
C LEU A 9 -2.76 -5.22 -7.90
N SER A 10 -3.57 -4.86 -6.91
CA SER A 10 -4.40 -5.84 -6.18
C SER A 10 -5.27 -6.67 -7.14
N ARG A 11 -5.84 -6.04 -8.16
CA ARG A 11 -6.67 -6.67 -9.20
C ARG A 11 -5.92 -7.73 -10.01
N GLU A 12 -4.64 -7.51 -10.29
CA GLU A 12 -3.82 -8.46 -11.06
C GLU A 12 -3.61 -9.75 -10.28
N MET A 13 -3.40 -9.65 -8.96
CA MET A 13 -3.21 -10.80 -8.06
C MET A 13 -4.41 -11.76 -8.05
N VAL A 14 -5.63 -11.25 -8.28
CA VAL A 14 -6.87 -12.04 -8.23
C VAL A 14 -7.50 -12.25 -9.61
N SER A 15 -6.79 -11.97 -10.69
CA SER A 15 -7.28 -12.12 -12.05
C SER A 15 -6.31 -12.88 -12.94
N GLY A 16 -6.76 -13.25 -14.14
CA GLY A 16 -5.94 -13.79 -15.21
C GLY A 16 -5.05 -14.98 -14.80
N TRP A 17 -3.78 -14.89 -15.15
CA TRP A 17 -2.78 -15.95 -14.91
C TRP A 17 -2.39 -16.05 -13.44
N GLN A 18 -2.19 -14.93 -12.75
CA GLN A 18 -1.80 -14.91 -11.34
C GLN A 18 -2.85 -15.57 -10.43
N ARG A 19 -4.14 -15.29 -10.68
CA ARG A 19 -5.23 -15.97 -9.97
C ARG A 19 -5.14 -17.50 -10.15
N ARG A 20 -4.88 -17.98 -11.38
CA ARG A 20 -4.75 -19.41 -11.66
C ARG A 20 -3.53 -20.01 -10.96
N GLN A 21 -2.42 -19.31 -10.95
CA GLN A 21 -1.20 -19.73 -10.26
C GLN A 21 -1.44 -19.82 -8.75
N THR A 22 -1.98 -18.78 -8.14
CA THR A 22 -2.30 -18.75 -6.69
C THR A 22 -3.25 -19.90 -6.34
N ARG A 23 -4.30 -20.10 -7.14
CA ARG A 23 -5.24 -21.20 -6.93
C ARG A 23 -4.55 -22.56 -7.00
N ALA A 24 -3.75 -22.81 -8.01
CA ALA A 24 -3.01 -24.07 -8.14
C ALA A 24 -2.07 -24.31 -6.95
N MET A 25 -1.41 -23.25 -6.45
CA MET A 25 -0.57 -23.36 -5.25
C MET A 25 -1.38 -23.73 -4.01
N PHE A 26 -2.54 -23.09 -3.80
CA PHE A 26 -3.41 -23.37 -2.67
C PHE A 26 -4.03 -24.75 -2.71
N ASP A 27 -4.26 -25.32 -3.90
CA ASP A 27 -4.79 -26.66 -4.07
C ASP A 27 -3.72 -27.75 -3.95
N LEU A 28 -2.45 -27.45 -4.27
CA LEU A 28 -1.37 -28.43 -4.28
C LEU A 28 -0.60 -28.51 -2.96
N PHE A 29 -0.46 -27.41 -2.23
CA PHE A 29 0.40 -27.31 -1.06
C PHE A 29 -0.38 -26.98 0.21
N ASP A 30 0.15 -27.45 1.34
CA ASP A 30 -0.29 -27.07 2.67
C ASP A 30 0.53 -25.86 3.15
N PHE A 31 -0.15 -24.81 3.53
CA PHE A 31 0.48 -23.61 4.07
C PHE A 31 0.23 -23.47 5.57
N ASP A 32 1.27 -23.09 6.31
CA ASP A 32 1.19 -22.75 7.74
C ASP A 32 0.75 -21.31 7.96
N ALA A 33 1.08 -20.44 7.01
CA ALA A 33 0.72 -19.02 7.01
C ALA A 33 0.78 -18.46 5.58
N ILE A 34 -0.02 -17.44 5.31
CA ILE A 34 -0.04 -16.72 4.04
C ILE A 34 0.17 -15.24 4.35
N LEU A 35 1.19 -14.62 3.74
CA LEU A 35 1.45 -13.20 3.86
C LEU A 35 1.05 -12.53 2.56
N LEU A 36 0.15 -11.55 2.64
CA LEU A 36 -0.35 -10.80 1.49
C LEU A 36 0.02 -9.31 1.64
N SER A 37 0.80 -8.81 0.68
CA SER A 37 1.06 -7.39 0.50
C SER A 37 0.27 -6.90 -0.71
N ALA A 38 -0.73 -6.05 -0.49
CA ALA A 38 -1.61 -5.55 -1.54
C ALA A 38 -2.00 -4.09 -1.30
N GLY A 39 -2.30 -3.35 -2.36
CA GLY A 39 -2.79 -1.97 -2.30
C GLY A 39 -1.70 -0.89 -2.43
N GLY A 40 -0.42 -1.19 -2.27
CA GLY A 40 0.65 -0.19 -2.37
C GLY A 40 0.76 0.43 -3.77
N ASN A 41 0.75 -0.40 -4.81
CA ASN A 41 0.77 0.08 -6.20
C ASN A 41 -0.56 0.73 -6.61
N ASP A 42 -1.67 0.28 -6.03
CA ASP A 42 -2.98 0.91 -6.23
C ASP A 42 -2.98 2.35 -5.72
N LEU A 43 -2.36 2.61 -4.56
CA LEU A 43 -2.19 3.96 -4.02
C LEU A 43 -1.44 4.89 -4.98
N LYS A 44 -0.42 4.40 -5.67
CA LYS A 44 0.29 5.18 -6.69
C LYS A 44 -0.68 5.70 -7.77
N ASN A 45 -1.63 4.86 -8.19
CA ASN A 45 -2.65 5.25 -9.17
C ASN A 45 -3.67 6.22 -8.57
N VAL A 46 -4.02 6.08 -7.29
CA VAL A 46 -4.87 7.06 -6.58
C VAL A 46 -4.21 8.43 -6.59
N PHE A 47 -2.94 8.51 -6.24
CA PHE A 47 -2.19 9.77 -6.32
C PHE A 47 -2.17 10.29 -7.76
N ALA A 48 -1.83 9.50 -8.75
CA ALA A 48 -1.76 9.93 -10.15
C ALA A 48 -3.11 10.49 -10.66
N SER A 49 -4.25 9.87 -10.32
CA SER A 49 -5.56 10.36 -10.74
C SER A 49 -5.93 11.68 -10.08
N LEU A 50 -5.71 11.82 -8.77
CA LEU A 50 -5.93 13.06 -8.03
C LEU A 50 -5.12 14.22 -8.62
N PHE A 51 -3.93 13.96 -9.15
CA PHE A 51 -2.98 14.99 -9.58
C PHE A 51 -3.14 15.44 -11.02
N ASN A 52 -3.53 14.55 -11.91
CA ASN A 52 -3.93 14.96 -13.26
C ASN A 52 -5.04 16.00 -13.17
N GLU A 53 -5.98 15.82 -12.26
CA GLU A 53 -7.08 16.75 -12.06
C GLU A 53 -6.64 18.07 -11.40
N MET A 54 -5.68 18.02 -10.46
CA MET A 54 -5.07 19.20 -9.86
C MET A 54 -4.25 19.99 -10.87
N ALA A 55 -3.47 19.36 -11.74
CA ALA A 55 -2.72 20.01 -12.80
C ALA A 55 -3.65 20.67 -13.83
N ASP A 56 -4.77 20.05 -14.17
CA ASP A 56 -5.79 20.62 -15.04
C ASP A 56 -6.48 21.83 -14.41
N GLN A 57 -6.72 21.84 -13.10
CA GLN A 57 -7.25 23.00 -12.38
C GLN A 57 -6.32 24.21 -12.43
N ARG A 58 -5.01 24.03 -12.34
CA ARG A 58 -4.04 25.12 -12.45
C ARG A 58 -4.01 25.80 -13.83
N ARG A 59 -4.36 25.06 -14.86
CA ARG A 59 -4.50 25.59 -16.23
C ARG A 59 -5.81 26.34 -16.43
N ARG A 60 -6.75 26.28 -15.48
CA ARG A 60 -8.02 27.00 -15.52
C ARG A 60 -7.86 28.44 -15.01
N PRO A 61 -8.72 29.37 -15.46
CA PRO A 61 -8.75 30.73 -14.91
C PRO A 61 -8.97 30.69 -13.38
N ALA A 62 -8.35 31.62 -12.66
CA ALA A 62 -8.50 31.73 -11.19
C ALA A 62 -9.96 31.87 -10.71
N THR A 63 -10.87 32.25 -11.61
CA THR A 63 -12.30 32.38 -11.36
C THR A 63 -13.07 31.06 -11.56
N ALA A 64 -12.41 30.00 -12.09
CA ALA A 64 -13.07 28.72 -12.28
C ALA A 64 -13.30 28.02 -10.92
N PRO A 65 -14.46 27.37 -10.73
CA PRO A 65 -14.69 26.62 -9.50
C PRO A 65 -13.65 25.47 -9.36
N MET A 66 -13.22 25.22 -8.13
CA MET A 66 -12.33 24.10 -7.81
C MET A 66 -13.00 22.76 -8.19
N ALA A 67 -12.22 21.84 -8.77
CA ALA A 67 -12.75 20.50 -9.06
C ALA A 67 -13.29 19.85 -7.79
N PRO A 68 -14.39 19.09 -7.86
CA PRO A 68 -15.02 18.47 -6.71
C PRO A 68 -14.05 17.62 -5.89
N GLU A 69 -13.16 16.88 -6.53
CA GLU A 69 -12.18 15.99 -5.91
C GLU A 69 -11.14 16.77 -5.12
N LEU A 70 -10.66 17.88 -5.66
CA LEU A 70 -9.75 18.83 -4.97
C LEU A 70 -10.45 19.46 -3.76
N ALA A 71 -11.68 19.90 -3.94
CA ALA A 71 -12.46 20.42 -2.85
C ALA A 71 -12.75 19.35 -1.78
N ALA A 72 -12.92 18.09 -2.16
CA ALA A 72 -13.06 16.96 -1.25
C ALA A 72 -11.76 16.70 -0.49
N LEU A 73 -10.62 16.65 -1.19
CA LEU A 73 -9.31 16.47 -0.57
C LEU A 73 -8.98 17.61 0.39
N ALA A 74 -9.26 18.84 0.03
CA ALA A 74 -9.06 20.02 0.89
C ALA A 74 -9.93 19.98 2.14
N ARG A 75 -11.12 19.37 2.07
CA ARG A 75 -12.00 19.13 3.23
C ARG A 75 -11.66 17.84 4.00
N GLY A 76 -10.62 17.11 3.61
CA GLY A 76 -10.26 15.84 4.22
C GLY A 76 -11.14 14.65 3.80
N ALA A 77 -11.99 14.83 2.79
CA ALA A 77 -12.78 13.77 2.20
C ALA A 77 -12.10 13.31 0.91
N MET A 78 -11.88 12.02 0.76
CA MET A 78 -11.38 11.42 -0.47
C MET A 78 -12.46 10.50 -1.06
N ASP A 79 -12.43 10.33 -2.39
CA ASP A 79 -13.22 9.28 -3.01
C ASP A 79 -12.82 7.91 -2.43
N ASN A 80 -13.80 7.17 -1.93
CA ASN A 80 -13.59 5.85 -1.36
C ASN A 80 -13.46 4.75 -2.43
N ALA A 81 -13.92 4.98 -3.65
CA ALA A 81 -13.99 3.95 -4.68
C ALA A 81 -12.65 3.25 -5.00
N PRO A 82 -11.50 3.93 -5.03
CA PRO A 82 -10.23 3.25 -5.21
C PRO A 82 -9.90 2.27 -4.06
N PHE A 83 -10.17 2.67 -2.83
CA PHE A 83 -9.93 1.82 -1.66
C PHE A 83 -10.91 0.65 -1.60
N GLU A 84 -12.17 0.88 -1.94
CA GLU A 84 -13.18 -0.18 -2.00
C GLU A 84 -12.81 -1.25 -3.01
N ARG A 85 -12.29 -0.87 -4.19
CA ARG A 85 -11.77 -1.84 -5.19
C ARG A 85 -10.64 -2.69 -4.64
N VAL A 86 -9.68 -2.09 -3.93
CA VAL A 86 -8.61 -2.85 -3.26
C VAL A 86 -9.19 -3.82 -2.23
N MET A 87 -10.19 -3.40 -1.45
CA MET A 87 -10.85 -4.28 -0.48
C MET A 87 -11.60 -5.42 -1.14
N GLU A 88 -12.24 -5.19 -2.30
CA GLU A 88 -12.87 -6.25 -3.09
C GLU A 88 -11.85 -7.27 -3.59
N ASP A 89 -10.72 -6.82 -4.09
CA ASP A 89 -9.63 -7.69 -4.55
C ASP A 89 -9.03 -8.50 -3.39
N ILE A 90 -8.84 -7.90 -2.22
CA ILE A 90 -8.40 -8.63 -1.02
C ILE A 90 -9.45 -9.68 -0.61
N ARG A 91 -10.75 -9.36 -0.64
CA ARG A 91 -11.80 -10.36 -0.40
C ARG A 91 -11.74 -11.51 -1.41
N ALA A 92 -11.50 -11.20 -2.68
CA ALA A 92 -11.34 -12.21 -3.72
C ALA A 92 -10.13 -13.12 -3.45
N PHE A 93 -9.02 -12.57 -2.93
CA PHE A 93 -7.86 -13.36 -2.53
C PHE A 93 -8.16 -14.25 -1.32
N ILE A 94 -8.86 -13.73 -0.31
CA ILE A 94 -9.34 -14.51 0.83
C ILE A 94 -10.20 -15.68 0.35
N ALA A 95 -11.14 -15.43 -0.56
CA ALA A 95 -11.98 -16.48 -1.14
C ALA A 95 -11.20 -17.53 -1.94
N LEU A 96 -10.05 -17.18 -2.55
CA LEU A 96 -9.17 -18.18 -3.17
C LEU A 96 -8.58 -19.13 -2.12
N ARG A 97 -8.13 -18.62 -0.97
CA ARG A 97 -7.65 -19.43 0.16
C ARG A 97 -8.78 -20.34 0.69
N ASP A 98 -9.93 -19.74 0.98
CA ASP A 98 -11.07 -20.42 1.60
C ASP A 98 -11.64 -21.53 0.70
N GLY A 99 -11.51 -21.35 -0.62
CA GLY A 99 -11.90 -22.35 -1.60
C GLY A 99 -10.83 -23.41 -1.93
N ALA A 100 -9.64 -23.38 -1.33
CA ALA A 100 -8.56 -24.30 -1.63
C ALA A 100 -8.97 -25.77 -1.36
N ASP A 101 -8.41 -26.72 -2.13
CA ASP A 101 -8.67 -28.16 -1.90
C ASP A 101 -8.01 -28.66 -0.62
N ARG A 102 -6.90 -28.07 -0.22
CA ARG A 102 -6.16 -28.41 1.01
C ARG A 102 -6.81 -27.79 2.24
N GLU A 103 -7.22 -28.63 3.19
CA GLU A 103 -7.84 -28.17 4.44
C GLU A 103 -6.91 -27.28 5.27
N ARG A 104 -5.62 -27.64 5.36
CA ARG A 104 -4.62 -26.84 6.08
C ARG A 104 -4.49 -25.44 5.47
N THR A 105 -4.48 -25.32 4.15
CA THR A 105 -4.44 -24.04 3.44
C THR A 105 -5.70 -23.22 3.68
N ARG A 106 -6.89 -23.83 3.63
CA ARG A 106 -8.15 -23.12 3.97
C ARG A 106 -8.14 -22.52 5.36
N ARG A 107 -7.48 -23.20 6.32
CA ARG A 107 -7.38 -22.77 7.72
C ARG A 107 -6.15 -21.91 8.01
N ALA A 108 -5.22 -21.79 7.06
CA ALA A 108 -3.99 -21.04 7.26
C ALA A 108 -4.30 -19.58 7.60
N PRO A 109 -3.67 -19.03 8.64
CA PRO A 109 -3.80 -17.60 8.92
C PRO A 109 -3.29 -16.78 7.72
N LEU A 110 -4.07 -15.79 7.32
CA LEU A 110 -3.72 -14.83 6.28
C LEU A 110 -3.38 -13.50 6.94
N PHE A 111 -2.17 -13.04 6.70
CA PHE A 111 -1.62 -11.84 7.28
C PHE A 111 -1.58 -10.72 6.25
N LEU A 112 -2.32 -9.66 6.52
CA LEU A 112 -2.31 -8.39 5.80
C LEU A 112 -1.46 -7.38 6.55
N HIS A 113 -0.96 -6.38 5.85
CA HIS A 113 -0.37 -5.22 6.49
C HIS A 113 -0.86 -3.91 5.85
N GLY A 114 -0.90 -2.86 6.65
CA GLY A 114 -0.95 -1.51 6.15
C GLY A 114 0.45 -1.02 5.73
N TYR A 115 0.53 0.23 5.33
CA TYR A 115 1.80 0.87 4.97
C TYR A 115 2.15 1.93 6.00
N ASP A 116 3.45 2.22 6.16
CA ASP A 116 3.88 3.40 6.90
C ASP A 116 3.72 4.66 6.05
N TYR A 117 3.89 5.83 6.66
CA TYR A 117 3.59 7.11 6.04
C TYR A 117 4.59 7.46 4.94
N LEU A 118 4.10 7.49 3.71
CA LEU A 118 4.87 7.84 2.52
C LEU A 118 5.52 9.22 2.65
N GLN A 119 6.67 9.38 1.98
CA GLN A 119 7.53 10.56 2.11
C GLN A 119 7.63 11.31 0.77
N PRO A 120 6.61 12.09 0.35
CA PRO A 120 6.64 12.84 -0.90
C PRO A 120 7.85 13.78 -0.97
N ARG A 121 8.75 13.54 -1.93
CA ARG A 121 9.97 14.30 -2.17
C ARG A 121 10.56 13.96 -3.54
N ASP A 122 11.43 14.77 -4.10
CA ASP A 122 12.09 14.52 -5.38
C ASP A 122 13.18 13.43 -5.23
N ALA A 123 12.74 12.24 -4.92
CA ALA A 123 13.60 11.07 -4.69
C ALA A 123 13.10 9.87 -5.50
N PRO A 124 13.56 9.71 -6.76
CA PRO A 124 13.18 8.56 -7.58
C PRO A 124 13.78 7.27 -7.03
N ALA A 125 13.04 6.16 -7.15
CA ALA A 125 13.59 4.83 -6.90
C ALA A 125 14.70 4.52 -7.90
N ARG A 126 15.80 3.94 -7.41
CA ARG A 126 16.93 3.52 -8.22
C ARG A 126 17.10 2.02 -8.09
N LEU A 127 17.34 1.32 -9.21
CA LEU A 127 17.51 -0.14 -9.21
C LEU A 127 18.70 -0.59 -8.36
N PHE A 128 19.76 0.24 -8.26
CA PHE A 128 20.91 0.05 -7.39
C PHE A 128 21.66 1.38 -7.18
N ALA A 129 22.48 1.42 -6.13
CA ALA A 129 23.25 2.62 -5.81
C ALA A 129 24.09 3.09 -7.02
N GLY A 130 23.95 4.38 -7.36
CA GLY A 130 24.63 4.98 -8.52
C GLY A 130 23.96 4.76 -9.87
N SER A 131 22.88 3.96 -9.96
CA SER A 131 22.11 3.79 -11.19
C SER A 131 21.45 5.10 -11.61
N ARG A 132 21.51 5.38 -12.92
CA ARG A 132 20.67 6.40 -13.56
C ARG A 132 19.34 5.82 -14.06
N LEU A 133 19.22 4.49 -14.03
CA LEU A 133 17.99 3.78 -14.33
C LEU A 133 17.15 3.72 -13.04
N GLY A 134 15.99 4.32 -13.08
CA GLY A 134 15.08 4.36 -11.97
C GLY A 134 13.67 4.66 -12.45
N SER A 135 12.74 4.67 -11.55
CA SER A 135 11.33 5.00 -11.78
C SER A 135 10.86 5.95 -10.69
N GLY A 136 9.91 6.80 -11.00
CA GLY A 136 9.45 7.83 -10.08
C GLY A 136 10.31 9.11 -10.15
N PRO A 137 10.19 10.04 -9.20
CA PRO A 137 9.22 9.96 -8.11
C PRO A 137 7.77 9.88 -8.63
N TRP A 138 6.89 9.20 -7.90
CA TRP A 138 5.51 8.94 -8.36
C TRP A 138 4.49 9.86 -7.71
N ILE A 139 4.78 10.37 -6.51
CA ILE A 139 3.87 11.15 -5.68
C ILE A 139 4.25 12.63 -5.75
N TYR A 140 5.53 12.92 -5.56
CA TYR A 140 6.05 14.28 -5.48
C TYR A 140 5.68 15.17 -6.68
N PRO A 141 5.91 14.78 -7.96
CA PRO A 141 5.67 15.70 -9.08
C PRO A 141 4.25 16.21 -9.10
N ALA A 142 3.33 15.37 -8.86
CA ALA A 142 1.93 15.68 -8.89
C ALA A 142 1.48 16.59 -7.73
N LEU A 143 1.94 16.34 -6.51
CA LEU A 143 1.69 17.22 -5.36
C LEU A 143 2.40 18.59 -5.53
N HIS A 144 3.63 18.57 -6.04
CA HIS A 144 4.40 19.77 -6.34
C HIS A 144 3.72 20.61 -7.42
N ASP A 145 3.31 20.02 -8.54
CA ASP A 145 2.63 20.69 -9.65
C ASP A 145 1.26 21.23 -9.22
N ALA A 146 0.62 20.58 -8.25
CA ALA A 146 -0.57 21.10 -7.58
C ALA A 146 -0.28 22.31 -6.64
N GLY A 147 0.98 22.67 -6.40
CA GLY A 147 1.41 23.80 -5.59
C GLY A 147 1.35 23.58 -4.10
N LEU A 148 1.37 22.31 -3.68
CA LEU A 148 1.43 22.01 -2.27
C LEU A 148 2.84 22.28 -1.73
N SER A 149 2.92 22.84 -0.52
CA SER A 149 4.17 22.90 0.25
C SER A 149 4.59 21.50 0.72
N GLY A 150 5.85 21.33 1.10
CA GLY A 150 6.33 20.04 1.61
C GLY A 150 5.55 19.54 2.81
N THR A 151 5.02 20.42 3.67
CA THR A 151 4.15 20.05 4.80
C THR A 151 2.80 19.52 4.31
N GLU A 152 2.15 20.24 3.37
CA GLU A 152 0.86 19.83 2.80
C GLU A 152 0.98 18.52 2.02
N MET A 153 2.09 18.29 1.32
CA MET A 153 2.36 17.02 0.65
C MET A 153 2.40 15.86 1.63
N ARG A 154 3.12 16.01 2.73
CA ARG A 154 3.20 14.97 3.79
C ARG A 154 1.85 14.73 4.44
N GLU A 155 1.12 15.79 4.76
CA GLU A 155 -0.23 15.70 5.30
C GLU A 155 -1.18 14.95 4.36
N THR A 156 -1.11 15.22 3.06
CA THR A 156 -1.91 14.56 2.04
C THR A 156 -1.57 13.08 1.96
N ALA A 157 -0.28 12.73 1.87
CA ALA A 157 0.17 11.35 1.85
C ALA A 157 -0.25 10.61 3.13
N ARG A 158 -0.15 11.26 4.30
CA ARG A 158 -0.58 10.70 5.57
C ARG A 158 -2.07 10.36 5.57
N ARG A 159 -2.93 11.27 5.11
CA ARG A 159 -4.39 11.02 5.02
C ARG A 159 -4.72 9.84 4.12
N VAL A 160 -4.05 9.70 2.98
CA VAL A 160 -4.24 8.56 2.08
C VAL A 160 -3.90 7.24 2.77
N ILE A 161 -2.78 7.19 3.48
CA ILE A 161 -2.37 6.00 4.22
C ILE A 161 -3.33 5.70 5.38
N ASP A 162 -3.76 6.73 6.12
CA ASP A 162 -4.73 6.56 7.19
C ASP A 162 -6.07 6.02 6.67
N GLN A 163 -6.51 6.49 5.51
CA GLN A 163 -7.75 6.02 4.87
C GLN A 163 -7.63 4.57 4.40
N LEU A 164 -6.51 4.18 3.76
CA LEU A 164 -6.27 2.78 3.41
C LEU A 164 -6.33 1.87 4.64
N ASN A 165 -5.62 2.25 5.71
CA ASN A 165 -5.61 1.47 6.94
C ASN A 165 -7.00 1.35 7.57
N GLU A 166 -7.81 2.39 7.50
CA GLU A 166 -9.19 2.34 7.98
C GLU A 166 -10.06 1.40 7.15
N HIS A 167 -9.92 1.40 5.82
CA HIS A 167 -10.61 0.44 4.95
C HIS A 167 -10.17 -1.01 5.24
N LEU A 168 -8.87 -1.26 5.45
CA LEU A 168 -8.36 -2.57 5.86
C LEU A 168 -8.97 -3.02 7.21
N ARG A 169 -9.05 -2.14 8.21
CA ARG A 169 -9.68 -2.45 9.50
C ARG A 169 -11.16 -2.79 9.34
N ARG A 170 -11.89 -2.01 8.54
CA ARG A 170 -13.31 -2.28 8.26
C ARG A 170 -13.50 -3.60 7.52
N LEU A 171 -12.62 -3.91 6.57
CA LEU A 171 -12.61 -5.20 5.91
C LEU A 171 -12.50 -6.33 6.93
N ILE A 172 -11.46 -6.30 7.79
CA ILE A 172 -11.27 -7.33 8.82
C ILE A 172 -12.48 -7.43 9.75
N ALA A 173 -13.00 -6.31 10.22
CA ALA A 173 -14.17 -6.28 11.10
C ALA A 173 -15.46 -6.82 10.43
N SER A 174 -15.52 -6.85 9.10
CA SER A 174 -16.65 -7.38 8.33
C SER A 174 -16.57 -8.88 8.06
N LEU A 175 -15.41 -9.51 8.32
CA LEU A 175 -15.22 -10.94 8.11
C LEU A 175 -15.80 -11.76 9.27
N PRO A 176 -16.17 -13.04 9.04
CA PRO A 176 -16.51 -13.95 10.12
C PRO A 176 -15.38 -14.07 11.16
N ALA A 177 -15.75 -14.32 12.42
CA ALA A 177 -14.77 -14.39 13.51
C ALA A 177 -13.73 -15.52 13.33
N ASP A 178 -14.08 -16.55 12.58
CA ASP A 178 -13.24 -17.70 12.25
C ASP A 178 -12.51 -17.56 10.90
N ALA A 179 -12.61 -16.40 10.24
CA ALA A 179 -11.96 -16.17 8.95
C ALA A 179 -10.43 -16.26 9.01
N ASN A 180 -9.84 -16.17 10.20
CA ASN A 180 -8.40 -16.28 10.43
C ASN A 180 -7.59 -15.31 9.52
N VAL A 181 -8.04 -14.08 9.43
CA VAL A 181 -7.39 -12.98 8.67
C VAL A 181 -6.95 -11.90 9.65
N TRP A 182 -5.71 -11.49 9.55
CA TRP A 182 -5.03 -10.63 10.50
C TRP A 182 -4.48 -9.37 9.81
N LEU A 183 -4.54 -8.22 10.48
CA LEU A 183 -3.99 -6.97 9.98
C LEU A 183 -2.89 -6.44 10.89
N LEU A 184 -1.72 -6.19 10.35
CA LEU A 184 -0.64 -5.49 11.00
C LEU A 184 -0.66 -4.01 10.63
N ASP A 185 -0.89 -3.15 11.61
CA ASP A 185 -0.69 -1.71 11.47
C ASP A 185 0.77 -1.36 11.78
N GLN A 186 1.49 -0.93 10.74
CA GLN A 186 2.92 -0.60 10.87
C GLN A 186 3.21 0.90 10.76
N ARG A 187 2.18 1.76 10.84
CA ARG A 187 2.33 3.22 10.73
C ARG A 187 3.16 3.80 11.88
N GLY A 188 3.94 4.82 11.53
CA GLY A 188 4.68 5.65 12.48
C GLY A 188 5.89 4.97 13.11
N LEU A 189 6.38 3.87 12.55
CA LEU A 189 7.59 3.21 13.02
C LEU A 189 8.85 3.76 12.37
N LEU A 190 8.79 4.05 11.09
CA LEU A 190 9.96 4.45 10.32
C LEU A 190 10.33 5.91 10.61
N THR A 191 11.63 6.16 10.68
CA THR A 191 12.17 7.52 10.79
C THR A 191 11.92 8.27 9.49
N LEU A 192 11.29 9.43 9.59
CA LEU A 192 10.94 10.26 8.43
C LEU A 192 12.20 10.66 7.64
N ALA A 193 12.03 10.80 6.35
CA ALA A 193 13.06 11.39 5.49
C ALA A 193 13.14 12.90 5.68
N GLU A 194 14.32 13.48 5.50
CA GLU A 194 14.49 14.92 5.42
C GLU A 194 13.72 15.47 4.21
N PRO A 195 12.98 16.57 4.37
CA PRO A 195 12.01 17.04 3.38
C PRO A 195 12.56 17.21 1.96
N ASP A 196 13.74 17.81 1.82
CA ASP A 196 14.33 18.16 0.53
C ASP A 196 15.40 17.16 0.06
N SER A 197 15.48 15.99 0.70
CA SER A 197 16.43 14.97 0.30
C SER A 197 16.00 14.30 -1.03
N THR A 198 16.96 14.15 -1.95
CA THR A 198 16.74 13.57 -3.29
C THR A 198 17.22 12.12 -3.42
N GLY A 199 17.51 11.48 -2.30
CA GLY A 199 18.00 10.10 -2.21
C GLY A 199 17.62 9.47 -0.89
N ALA A 200 18.32 8.41 -0.46
CA ALA A 200 18.06 7.75 0.81
C ALA A 200 18.22 8.72 1.98
N SER A 201 17.22 8.74 2.87
CA SER A 201 17.18 9.61 4.05
C SER A 201 16.26 9.03 5.12
N GLY A 202 16.65 9.12 6.39
CA GLY A 202 15.96 8.41 7.45
C GLY A 202 15.88 6.91 7.16
N ASP A 203 14.71 6.33 7.32
CA ASP A 203 14.48 4.93 6.99
C ASP A 203 13.95 4.72 5.54
N TRP A 204 13.99 5.76 4.67
CA TRP A 204 13.39 5.75 3.34
C TRP A 204 14.43 5.85 2.23
N MET A 205 14.35 4.95 1.25
CA MET A 205 15.20 4.95 0.07
C MET A 205 14.71 5.97 -0.96
N ASP A 206 13.42 6.06 -1.15
CA ASP A 206 12.69 6.98 -2.02
C ASP A 206 11.39 7.44 -1.35
N GLU A 207 10.38 7.84 -2.12
CA GLU A 207 9.08 8.30 -1.57
C GLU A 207 8.25 7.21 -0.90
N ILE A 208 8.41 5.95 -1.35
CA ILE A 208 7.50 4.84 -1.00
C ILE A 208 8.22 3.60 -0.48
N HIS A 209 9.51 3.45 -0.75
CA HIS A 209 10.26 2.26 -0.34
C HIS A 209 11.16 2.54 0.86
N PRO A 210 11.05 1.77 1.93
CA PRO A 210 12.03 1.79 3.01
C PRO A 210 13.42 1.39 2.53
N THR A 211 14.45 1.87 3.22
CA THR A 211 15.81 1.35 3.09
C THR A 211 15.90 -0.10 3.60
N PRO A 212 16.96 -0.86 3.29
CA PRO A 212 17.19 -2.15 3.93
C PRO A 212 17.13 -2.09 5.47
N THR A 213 17.63 -1.01 6.07
CA THR A 213 17.54 -0.78 7.52
C THR A 213 16.10 -0.52 7.95
N GLY A 214 15.33 0.25 7.18
CA GLY A 214 13.92 0.48 7.43
C GLY A 214 13.10 -0.82 7.36
N PHE A 215 13.34 -1.66 6.34
CA PHE A 215 12.72 -2.98 6.26
C PHE A 215 13.11 -3.89 7.43
N ALA A 216 14.40 -3.91 7.83
CA ALA A 216 14.85 -4.67 8.99
C ALA A 216 14.15 -4.20 10.27
N LYS A 217 13.96 -2.89 10.45
CA LYS A 217 13.23 -2.30 11.57
C LYS A 217 11.77 -2.73 11.60
N LEU A 218 11.07 -2.69 10.45
CA LEU A 218 9.71 -3.21 10.32
C LEU A 218 9.63 -4.70 10.68
N ALA A 219 10.54 -5.50 10.14
CA ALA A 219 10.58 -6.94 10.42
C ALA A 219 10.80 -7.22 11.91
N GLN A 220 11.82 -6.61 12.51
CA GLN A 220 12.22 -6.90 13.88
C GLN A 220 11.26 -6.34 14.93
N GLN A 221 10.69 -5.16 14.71
CA GLN A 221 9.91 -4.45 15.72
C GLN A 221 8.39 -4.58 15.54
N ARG A 222 7.93 -5.09 14.38
CA ARG A 222 6.50 -5.29 14.11
C ARG A 222 6.20 -6.72 13.67
N TRP A 223 6.75 -7.15 12.53
CA TRP A 223 6.39 -8.42 11.93
C TRP A 223 6.75 -9.63 12.78
N ASN A 224 8.02 -9.78 13.15
CA ASN A 224 8.49 -10.98 13.84
C ASN A 224 7.79 -11.20 15.19
N PRO A 225 7.70 -10.21 16.10
CA PRO A 225 6.99 -10.39 17.36
C PRO A 225 5.51 -10.74 17.17
N TRP A 226 4.86 -10.05 16.22
CA TRP A 226 3.45 -10.26 15.94
C TRP A 226 3.16 -11.63 15.33
N LEU A 227 3.94 -12.06 14.33
CA LEU A 227 3.83 -13.39 13.74
C LEU A 227 4.10 -14.48 14.78
N ALA A 228 5.17 -14.35 15.58
CA ALA A 228 5.52 -15.31 16.61
C ALA A 228 4.39 -15.49 17.64
N GLN A 229 3.80 -14.37 18.10
CA GLN A 229 2.67 -14.39 19.01
C GLN A 229 1.43 -15.03 18.36
N THR A 230 1.07 -14.63 17.13
CA THR A 230 -0.15 -15.08 16.46
C THR A 230 -0.08 -16.55 16.06
N LEU A 231 1.11 -17.03 15.69
CA LEU A 231 1.36 -18.43 15.33
C LEU A 231 1.69 -19.33 16.53
N GLY A 232 1.73 -18.78 17.74
CA GLY A 232 2.07 -19.55 18.95
C GLY A 232 3.49 -20.10 18.94
N LEU A 233 4.46 -19.33 18.41
CA LEU A 233 5.88 -19.70 18.34
C LEU A 233 6.71 -19.18 19.52
N LEU A 234 6.09 -18.50 20.47
CA LEU A 234 6.68 -17.95 21.71
C LEU A 234 6.23 -18.77 22.90
#